data_8e1c3ec83a6f9cfeaea9fa3bace880c4
#
_entry.id   8e1c3ec83a6f9cfeaea9fa3bace880c4
#
_cell.length_a   1.000
_cell.length_b   1.000
_cell.length_c   1.000
_cell.angle_alpha   90.00
_cell.angle_beta   90.00
_cell.angle_gamma   90.00
#
_symmetry.space_group_name_H-M   'P 1'
#
loop_
_entity.id
_entity.type
_entity.pdbx_description
1 polymer ?
#
loop_
_entity_poly.entity_id
_entity_poly.type
_entity_poly.pdbx_seq_one_letter_code
_entity_poly.pdbx_strand_id
1 'polypeptide(L)'
;MCFATYRRRPSLGDRLRAQLTPENDELRETADRLGEKGVAFWDAALSVAMKRGTLTEAFVQAALLHDFNLPERSFVLSRQQVIDNSIREIVPQLTPGEGLLACSRVRLASGEMAYLPMLDFVCPCVGENARAIRKMVLLAGAPDGVLVRSGHSYHYYGASLLSQEGWLRFLAFSLLFGPVTDSRYIAHRLLDGECRLKIVDPTDGFVPVIEDTFSNDAA
;
A
#
# COMPACT_ATOMS: atom_id res chain seq x y z
N MET A 1 -11.52 -7.57 -12.47
CA MET A 1 -10.71 -7.13 -11.31
C MET A 1 -10.20 -8.35 -10.57
N CYS A 2 -8.96 -8.35 -10.12
CA CYS A 2 -8.38 -9.46 -9.38
C CYS A 2 -8.37 -9.14 -7.89
N PHE A 3 -8.70 -10.14 -7.08
CA PHE A 3 -8.57 -10.15 -5.63
C PHE A 3 -7.69 -11.32 -5.24
N ALA A 4 -6.92 -11.18 -4.19
CA ALA A 4 -6.02 -12.22 -3.73
C ALA A 4 -6.11 -12.38 -2.22
N THR A 5 -6.00 -13.62 -1.73
CA THR A 5 -5.84 -13.85 -0.30
C THR A 5 -4.36 -13.81 0.08
N TYR A 6 -4.10 -13.43 1.30
CA TYR A 6 -2.77 -13.45 1.89
C TYR A 6 -2.84 -13.88 3.35
N ARG A 7 -1.77 -14.45 3.85
CA ARG A 7 -1.58 -14.63 5.29
C ARG A 7 -0.59 -13.61 5.80
N ARG A 8 -0.94 -12.97 6.91
CA ARG A 8 0.00 -12.06 7.54
C ARG A 8 1.19 -12.88 8.03
N ARG A 9 2.34 -12.61 7.45
CA ARG A 9 3.63 -13.03 7.99
C ARG A 9 4.15 -11.90 8.89
N PRO A 10 4.96 -12.20 9.92
CA PRO A 10 5.66 -11.15 10.65
C PRO A 10 6.29 -10.19 9.66
N SER A 11 6.05 -8.90 9.83
CA SER A 11 6.64 -7.92 8.93
C SER A 11 8.16 -8.07 8.95
N LEU A 12 8.84 -7.66 7.89
CA LEU A 12 10.30 -7.67 7.89
C LEU A 12 10.84 -6.82 9.04
N GLY A 13 10.14 -5.73 9.39
CA GLY A 13 10.43 -4.94 10.58
C GLY A 13 10.34 -5.76 11.86
N ASP A 14 9.32 -6.61 12.02
CA ASP A 14 9.19 -7.48 13.19
C ASP A 14 10.29 -8.54 13.23
N ARG A 15 10.64 -9.12 12.06
CA ARG A 15 11.75 -10.08 11.95
C ARG A 15 13.10 -9.43 12.25
N LEU A 16 13.32 -8.22 11.79
CA LEU A 16 14.55 -7.49 12.10
C LEU A 16 14.59 -7.00 13.54
N ARG A 17 13.48 -6.57 14.10
CA ARG A 17 13.38 -6.27 15.54
C ARG A 17 13.75 -7.50 16.38
N ALA A 18 13.35 -8.70 15.92
CA ALA A 18 13.71 -9.96 16.58
C ALA A 18 15.17 -10.38 16.35
N GLN A 19 15.82 -9.90 15.29
CA GLN A 19 17.23 -10.21 14.96
C GLN A 19 18.21 -9.11 15.39
N LEU A 20 17.70 -7.95 15.83
CA LEU A 20 18.54 -6.87 16.33
C LEU A 20 19.17 -7.32 17.66
N THR A 21 20.49 -7.40 17.65
CA THR A 21 21.30 -7.61 18.86
C THR A 21 21.18 -6.39 19.78
N PRO A 22 21.51 -6.49 21.08
CA PRO A 22 21.53 -5.36 22.01
C PRO A 22 22.30 -4.15 21.51
N GLU A 23 23.33 -4.34 20.68
CA GLU A 23 24.11 -3.27 20.03
C GLU A 23 23.27 -2.42 19.07
N ASN A 24 22.14 -2.96 18.60
CA ASN A 24 21.21 -2.27 17.72
C ASN A 24 19.97 -1.67 18.44
N ASP A 25 19.83 -1.85 19.76
CA ASP A 25 18.70 -1.32 20.52
C ASP A 25 18.63 0.19 20.43
N GLU A 26 19.77 0.88 20.48
CA GLU A 26 19.84 2.34 20.31
C GLU A 26 19.42 2.80 18.90
N LEU A 27 19.71 2.00 17.89
CA LEU A 27 19.27 2.26 16.51
C LEU A 27 17.74 2.13 16.42
N ARG A 28 17.19 1.09 17.06
CA ARG A 28 15.75 0.88 17.14
C ARG A 28 15.06 2.02 17.87
N GLU A 29 15.52 2.39 19.06
CA GLU A 29 14.96 3.50 19.83
C GLU A 29 15.01 4.83 19.07
N THR A 30 16.09 5.06 18.31
CA THR A 30 16.22 6.25 17.48
C THR A 30 15.25 6.22 16.30
N ALA A 31 15.09 5.05 15.65
CA ALA A 31 14.13 4.88 14.56
C ALA A 31 12.68 5.02 15.06
N ASP A 32 12.36 4.46 16.23
CA ASP A 32 11.03 4.58 16.83
C ASP A 32 10.72 6.05 17.20
N ARG A 33 11.67 6.79 17.80
CA ARG A 33 11.54 8.24 18.07
C ARG A 33 11.36 9.09 16.81
N LEU A 34 11.98 8.70 15.69
CA LEU A 34 11.78 9.37 14.41
C LEU A 34 10.43 8.97 13.79
N GLY A 35 9.97 7.75 14.03
CA GLY A 35 8.64 7.29 13.67
C GLY A 35 7.52 8.11 14.31
N GLU A 36 7.67 8.48 15.59
CA GLU A 36 6.77 9.41 16.30
C GLU A 36 6.67 10.79 15.62
N LYS A 37 7.70 11.17 14.85
CA LYS A 37 7.75 12.41 14.06
C LYS A 37 7.30 12.20 12.60
N GLY A 38 6.71 11.07 12.27
CA GLY A 38 6.21 10.76 10.93
C GLY A 38 7.27 10.28 9.94
N VAL A 39 8.46 9.89 10.39
CA VAL A 39 9.50 9.29 9.55
C VAL A 39 9.27 7.78 9.48
N ALA A 40 9.19 7.22 8.28
CA ALA A 40 9.04 5.77 8.12
C ALA A 40 10.21 5.02 8.75
N PHE A 41 9.93 3.90 9.42
CA PHE A 41 10.93 3.14 10.19
C PHE A 41 12.20 2.84 9.38
N TRP A 42 12.06 2.39 8.13
CA TRP A 42 13.21 2.06 7.29
C TRP A 42 14.04 3.27 6.90
N ASP A 43 13.39 4.41 6.61
CA ASP A 43 14.09 5.65 6.27
C ASP A 43 14.88 6.17 7.47
N ALA A 44 14.28 6.08 8.65
CA ALA A 44 14.94 6.40 9.91
C ALA A 44 16.13 5.45 10.17
N ALA A 45 15.91 4.14 10.09
CA ALA A 45 16.92 3.13 10.37
C ALA A 45 18.12 3.22 9.41
N LEU A 46 17.85 3.35 8.10
CA LEU A 46 18.89 3.53 7.08
C LEU A 46 19.68 4.82 7.30
N SER A 47 19.00 5.94 7.59
CA SER A 47 19.64 7.23 7.83
C SER A 47 20.56 7.19 9.05
N VAL A 48 20.13 6.55 10.13
CA VAL A 48 20.95 6.41 11.35
C VAL A 48 22.13 5.48 11.10
N ALA A 49 21.91 4.31 10.49
CA ALA A 49 22.97 3.36 10.18
C ALA A 49 24.03 3.98 9.24
N MET A 50 23.60 4.71 8.22
CA MET A 50 24.50 5.41 7.30
C MET A 50 25.37 6.47 8.05
N LYS A 51 24.75 7.28 8.89
CA LYS A 51 25.48 8.32 9.66
C LYS A 51 26.48 7.74 10.65
N ARG A 52 26.23 6.55 11.17
CA ARG A 52 27.10 5.86 12.13
C ARG A 52 28.14 4.97 11.47
N GLY A 53 28.06 4.77 10.14
CA GLY A 53 28.93 3.82 9.44
C GLY A 53 28.67 2.35 9.80
N THR A 54 27.45 2.05 10.27
CA THR A 54 27.02 0.70 10.67
C THR A 54 26.17 0.00 9.63
N LEU A 55 26.16 0.48 8.38
CA LEU A 55 25.47 -0.12 7.25
C LEU A 55 26.16 -1.43 6.85
N THR A 56 25.75 -2.54 7.47
CA THR A 56 26.23 -3.87 7.09
C THR A 56 25.49 -4.37 5.85
N GLU A 57 26.11 -5.28 5.11
CA GLU A 57 25.47 -5.93 3.96
C GLU A 57 24.15 -6.60 4.36
N ALA A 58 24.12 -7.30 5.48
CA ALA A 58 22.91 -7.93 6.00
C ALA A 58 21.79 -6.92 6.28
N PHE A 59 22.14 -5.73 6.80
CA PHE A 59 21.18 -4.66 7.04
C PHE A 59 20.62 -4.11 5.70
N VAL A 60 21.49 -3.89 4.72
CA VAL A 60 21.08 -3.43 3.39
C VAL A 60 20.19 -4.46 2.70
N GLN A 61 20.59 -5.73 2.72
CA GLN A 61 19.76 -6.82 2.19
C GLN A 61 18.39 -6.87 2.86
N ALA A 62 18.34 -6.75 4.17
CA ALA A 62 17.09 -6.73 4.91
C ALA A 62 16.22 -5.51 4.55
N ALA A 63 16.81 -4.34 4.37
CA ALA A 63 16.12 -3.13 3.96
C ALA A 63 15.59 -3.20 2.51
N LEU A 64 16.29 -3.91 1.64
CA LEU A 64 15.91 -4.12 0.24
C LEU A 64 14.98 -5.34 0.05
N LEU A 65 14.87 -6.21 1.03
CA LEU A 65 14.03 -7.40 0.92
C LEU A 65 12.59 -7.00 0.65
N HIS A 66 12.14 -7.37 -0.53
CA HIS A 66 10.74 -7.35 -0.89
C HIS A 66 10.11 -8.66 -0.43
N ASP A 67 9.24 -8.58 0.56
CA ASP A 67 8.44 -9.73 0.97
C ASP A 67 7.37 -9.94 -0.12
N PHE A 68 7.68 -10.79 -1.08
CA PHE A 68 6.69 -11.26 -2.03
C PHE A 68 5.64 -12.05 -1.25
N ASN A 69 4.62 -11.37 -0.74
CA ASN A 69 3.42 -12.04 -0.30
C ASN A 69 2.75 -12.59 -1.55
N LEU A 70 3.22 -13.75 -1.99
CA LEU A 70 2.56 -14.49 -3.06
C LEU A 70 1.14 -14.74 -2.61
N PRO A 71 0.14 -14.36 -3.43
CA PRO A 71 -1.25 -14.65 -3.11
C PRO A 71 -1.43 -16.15 -2.97
N GLU A 72 -2.04 -16.58 -1.87
CA GLU A 72 -2.32 -18.01 -1.66
C GLU A 72 -3.44 -18.47 -2.61
N ARG A 73 -4.45 -17.62 -2.81
CA ARG A 73 -5.55 -17.83 -3.73
C ARG A 73 -5.86 -16.54 -4.46
N SER A 74 -6.31 -16.63 -5.70
CA SER A 74 -6.74 -15.48 -6.48
C SER A 74 -8.17 -15.65 -6.97
N PHE A 75 -8.93 -14.57 -6.92
CA PHE A 75 -10.30 -14.49 -7.41
C PHE A 75 -10.35 -13.45 -8.51
N VAL A 76 -10.97 -13.81 -9.64
CA VAL A 76 -11.19 -12.88 -10.74
C VAL A 76 -12.69 -12.60 -10.82
N LEU A 77 -13.07 -11.36 -10.57
CA LEU A 77 -14.44 -10.90 -10.68
C LEU A 77 -14.60 -10.04 -11.94
N SER A 78 -15.70 -10.22 -12.65
CA SER A 78 -16.13 -9.31 -13.70
C SER A 78 -16.52 -7.95 -13.07
N ARG A 79 -16.60 -6.90 -13.90
CA ARG A 79 -17.09 -5.59 -13.44
C ARG A 79 -18.48 -5.71 -12.81
N GLN A 80 -19.36 -6.50 -13.42
CA GLN A 80 -20.73 -6.68 -12.91
C GLN A 80 -20.72 -7.34 -11.53
N GLN A 81 -19.96 -8.41 -11.34
CA GLN A 81 -19.83 -9.07 -10.04
C GLN A 81 -19.30 -8.14 -8.96
N VAL A 82 -18.37 -7.23 -9.29
CA VAL A 82 -17.90 -6.21 -8.33
C VAL A 82 -19.03 -5.25 -7.96
N ILE A 83 -19.81 -4.79 -8.96
CA ILE A 83 -20.96 -3.90 -8.75
C ILE A 83 -22.03 -4.59 -7.89
N ASP A 84 -22.32 -5.85 -8.16
CA ASP A 84 -23.28 -6.69 -7.44
C ASP A 84 -22.79 -7.10 -6.03
N ASN A 85 -21.59 -6.61 -5.67
CA ASN A 85 -20.99 -6.84 -4.35
C ASN A 85 -20.64 -8.31 -4.05
N SER A 86 -20.30 -9.09 -5.07
CA SER A 86 -19.87 -10.49 -4.91
C SER A 86 -18.59 -10.66 -4.06
N ILE A 87 -17.92 -9.56 -3.72
CA ILE A 87 -16.83 -9.55 -2.72
C ILE A 87 -17.34 -10.09 -1.38
N ARG A 88 -18.59 -9.82 -1.02
CA ARG A 88 -19.21 -10.34 0.20
C ARG A 88 -19.30 -11.87 0.23
N GLU A 89 -19.30 -12.51 -0.92
CA GLU A 89 -19.31 -13.97 -1.04
C GLU A 89 -17.91 -14.56 -0.83
N ILE A 90 -16.86 -13.78 -1.08
CA ILE A 90 -15.46 -14.18 -0.86
C ILE A 90 -15.09 -14.11 0.61
N VAL A 91 -15.53 -13.07 1.31
CA VAL A 91 -15.14 -12.83 2.72
C VAL A 91 -15.45 -14.03 3.64
N PRO A 92 -16.63 -14.68 3.58
CA PRO A 92 -16.91 -15.87 4.38
C PRO A 92 -16.08 -17.10 4.02
N GLN A 93 -15.42 -17.10 2.86
CA GLN A 93 -14.55 -18.20 2.41
C GLN A 93 -13.11 -18.04 2.90
N LEU A 94 -12.79 -16.94 3.56
CA LEU A 94 -11.47 -16.72 4.16
C LEU A 94 -11.30 -17.66 5.35
N THR A 95 -10.16 -18.33 5.40
CA THR A 95 -9.80 -19.15 6.56
C THR A 95 -9.23 -18.26 7.67
N PRO A 96 -9.22 -18.73 8.93
CA PRO A 96 -8.60 -17.98 10.01
C PRO A 96 -7.17 -17.55 9.69
N GLY A 97 -6.89 -16.27 9.86
CA GLY A 97 -5.61 -15.67 9.53
C GLY A 97 -5.40 -15.30 8.06
N GLU A 98 -6.39 -15.51 7.19
CA GLU A 98 -6.38 -14.98 5.83
C GLU A 98 -6.99 -13.59 5.76
N GLY A 99 -6.35 -12.70 5.00
CA GLY A 99 -6.89 -11.41 4.59
C GLY A 99 -7.19 -11.37 3.09
N LEU A 100 -7.83 -10.29 2.65
CA LEU A 100 -8.18 -10.05 1.25
C LEU A 100 -7.49 -8.79 0.74
N LEU A 101 -6.89 -8.90 -0.44
CA LEU A 101 -6.27 -7.81 -1.18
C LEU A 101 -7.08 -7.49 -2.43
N ALA A 102 -7.21 -6.21 -2.78
CA ALA A 102 -7.52 -5.78 -4.13
C ALA A 102 -6.23 -5.67 -4.93
N CYS A 103 -6.26 -6.12 -6.18
CA CYS A 103 -5.14 -6.01 -7.12
C CYS A 103 -5.48 -4.98 -8.20
N SER A 104 -4.49 -4.17 -8.60
CA SER A 104 -4.71 -3.10 -9.57
C SER A 104 -4.87 -3.58 -11.01
N ARG A 105 -4.36 -4.78 -11.35
CA ARG A 105 -4.42 -5.29 -12.74
C ARG A 105 -5.82 -5.71 -13.12
N VAL A 106 -6.26 -5.23 -14.28
CA VAL A 106 -7.57 -5.54 -14.87
C VAL A 106 -7.35 -6.01 -16.30
N ARG A 107 -7.92 -7.16 -16.64
CA ARG A 107 -7.96 -7.61 -18.04
C ARG A 107 -9.22 -7.07 -18.69
N LEU A 108 -9.05 -6.34 -19.79
CA LEU A 108 -10.14 -5.82 -20.61
C LEU A 108 -10.75 -6.92 -21.49
N ALA A 109 -11.94 -6.68 -22.00
CA ALA A 109 -12.59 -7.58 -22.95
C ALA A 109 -11.78 -7.76 -24.25
N SER A 110 -10.97 -6.77 -24.63
CA SER A 110 -10.01 -6.86 -25.73
C SER A 110 -8.85 -7.83 -25.48
N GLY A 111 -8.65 -8.28 -24.23
CA GLY A 111 -7.49 -9.07 -23.81
C GLY A 111 -6.33 -8.22 -23.31
N GLU A 112 -6.36 -6.91 -23.50
CA GLU A 112 -5.34 -5.98 -23.02
C GLU A 112 -5.37 -5.86 -21.50
N MET A 113 -4.22 -5.46 -20.93
CA MET A 113 -4.09 -5.18 -19.51
C MET A 113 -4.23 -3.70 -19.24
N ALA A 114 -5.04 -3.37 -18.24
CA ALA A 114 -5.19 -2.03 -17.70
C ALA A 114 -4.98 -2.06 -16.19
N TYR A 115 -4.84 -0.90 -15.58
CA TYR A 115 -4.48 -0.78 -14.18
C TYR A 115 -5.39 0.23 -13.46
N LEU A 116 -5.86 -0.13 -12.29
CA LEU A 116 -6.47 0.81 -11.36
C LEU A 116 -5.35 1.58 -10.65
N PRO A 117 -5.40 2.92 -10.61
CA PRO A 117 -4.49 3.68 -9.75
C PRO A 117 -4.82 3.37 -8.29
N MET A 118 -3.81 2.94 -7.54
CA MET A 118 -3.96 2.58 -6.13
C MET A 118 -2.75 3.06 -5.35
N LEU A 119 -2.97 3.71 -4.21
CA LEU A 119 -1.90 4.22 -3.34
C LEU A 119 -2.17 3.91 -1.88
N ASP A 120 -1.09 3.65 -1.17
CA ASP A 120 -1.01 3.61 0.29
C ASP A 120 -0.40 4.90 0.81
N PHE A 121 -0.98 5.47 1.85
CA PHE A 121 -0.52 6.70 2.49
C PHE A 121 -0.04 6.41 3.90
N VAL A 122 0.87 7.25 4.39
CA VAL A 122 1.43 7.14 5.74
C VAL A 122 1.00 8.30 6.65
N CYS A 123 0.21 9.22 6.13
CA CYS A 123 -0.26 10.37 6.90
C CYS A 123 -1.48 10.00 7.78
N PRO A 124 -1.64 10.64 8.95
CA PRO A 124 -2.78 10.42 9.83
C PRO A 124 -4.14 10.74 9.19
N CYS A 125 -5.19 10.05 9.63
CA CYS A 125 -6.56 10.25 9.17
C CYS A 125 -7.18 11.53 9.74
N VAL A 126 -6.83 12.68 9.15
CA VAL A 126 -7.43 13.99 9.45
C VAL A 126 -7.92 14.65 8.16
N GLY A 127 -9.01 15.43 8.23
CA GLY A 127 -9.66 15.99 7.05
C GLY A 127 -8.76 16.88 6.17
N GLU A 128 -7.73 17.51 6.74
CA GLU A 128 -6.76 18.30 5.98
C GLU A 128 -5.89 17.41 5.10
N ASN A 129 -5.47 16.26 5.62
CA ASN A 129 -4.70 15.29 4.85
C ASN A 129 -5.56 14.68 3.74
N ALA A 130 -6.83 14.37 3.98
CA ALA A 130 -7.75 13.89 2.95
C ALA A 130 -7.87 14.89 1.79
N ARG A 131 -8.00 16.21 2.10
CA ARG A 131 -8.03 17.27 1.08
C ARG A 131 -6.72 17.39 0.31
N ALA A 132 -5.58 17.24 0.99
CA ALA A 132 -4.26 17.25 0.36
C ALA A 132 -4.09 16.06 -0.59
N ILE A 133 -4.48 14.86 -0.15
CA ILE A 133 -4.47 13.65 -0.96
C ILE A 133 -5.33 13.82 -2.21
N ARG A 134 -6.54 14.36 -2.08
CA ARG A 134 -7.40 14.62 -3.24
C ARG A 134 -6.72 15.48 -4.31
N LYS A 135 -6.08 16.58 -3.89
CA LYS A 135 -5.31 17.43 -4.81
C LYS A 135 -4.14 16.69 -5.45
N MET A 136 -3.47 15.87 -4.68
CA MET A 136 -2.32 15.10 -5.14
C MET A 136 -2.72 14.07 -6.20
N VAL A 137 -3.75 13.26 -5.96
CA VAL A 137 -4.19 12.23 -6.93
C VAL A 137 -4.73 12.84 -8.21
N LEU A 138 -5.38 14.02 -8.11
CA LEU A 138 -5.81 14.80 -9.27
C LEU A 138 -4.59 15.22 -10.12
N LEU A 139 -3.57 15.79 -9.50
CA LEU A 139 -2.33 16.21 -10.19
C LEU A 139 -1.55 15.02 -10.75
N ALA A 140 -1.63 13.87 -10.10
CA ALA A 140 -1.02 12.62 -10.58
C ALA A 140 -1.78 12.00 -11.77
N GLY A 141 -2.90 12.56 -12.20
CA GLY A 141 -3.67 12.08 -13.34
C GLY A 141 -4.69 10.99 -13.00
N ALA A 142 -5.10 10.88 -11.76
CA ALA A 142 -6.13 9.96 -11.29
C ALA A 142 -7.25 10.70 -10.56
N PRO A 143 -8.11 11.46 -11.29
CA PRO A 143 -9.07 12.38 -10.69
C PRO A 143 -10.25 11.69 -10.00
N ASP A 144 -10.59 10.47 -10.45
CA ASP A 144 -11.79 9.77 -9.99
C ASP A 144 -11.43 8.61 -9.10
N GLY A 145 -12.16 8.44 -8.00
CA GLY A 145 -11.90 7.32 -7.10
C GLY A 145 -12.48 7.49 -5.72
N VAL A 146 -12.07 6.63 -4.84
CA VAL A 146 -12.44 6.65 -3.42
C VAL A 146 -11.21 6.68 -2.54
N LEU A 147 -11.28 7.50 -1.51
CA LEU A 147 -10.35 7.50 -0.40
C LEU A 147 -10.99 6.76 0.77
N VAL A 148 -10.30 5.79 1.30
CA VAL A 148 -10.77 5.03 2.45
C VAL A 148 -9.80 5.13 3.61
N ARG A 149 -10.31 5.15 4.83
CA ARG A 149 -9.49 4.93 6.03
C ARG A 149 -9.12 3.47 6.09
N SER A 150 -7.82 3.21 6.26
CA SER A 150 -7.26 1.87 6.41
C SER A 150 -6.47 1.78 7.72
N GLY A 151 -7.19 1.78 8.85
CA GLY A 151 -6.56 1.86 10.17
C GLY A 151 -6.11 3.28 10.51
N HIS A 152 -4.80 3.52 10.57
CA HIS A 152 -4.23 4.81 10.97
C HIS A 152 -4.00 5.78 9.82
N SER A 153 -4.12 5.33 8.58
CA SER A 153 -3.84 6.08 7.37
C SER A 153 -4.92 5.88 6.31
N TYR A 154 -4.62 6.27 5.06
CA TYR A 154 -5.56 6.18 3.96
C TYR A 154 -5.07 5.24 2.87
N HIS A 155 -6.02 4.60 2.18
CA HIS A 155 -5.82 4.00 0.87
C HIS A 155 -6.64 4.76 -0.18
N TYR A 156 -6.07 4.91 -1.36
CA TYR A 156 -6.79 5.43 -2.52
C TYR A 156 -7.00 4.32 -3.55
N TYR A 157 -8.20 4.26 -4.10
CA TYR A 157 -8.59 3.38 -5.20
C TYR A 157 -9.20 4.26 -6.30
N GLY A 158 -8.50 4.37 -7.43
CA GLY A 158 -9.01 5.10 -8.59
C GLY A 158 -10.13 4.36 -9.30
N ALA A 159 -11.05 5.10 -9.90
CA ALA A 159 -12.17 4.55 -10.67
C ALA A 159 -11.86 4.42 -12.17
N SER A 160 -10.94 5.21 -12.69
CA SER A 160 -10.54 5.22 -14.09
C SER A 160 -9.36 4.28 -14.33
N LEU A 161 -9.45 3.48 -15.39
CA LEU A 161 -8.38 2.57 -15.77
C LEU A 161 -7.26 3.31 -16.52
N LEU A 162 -6.03 3.00 -16.18
CA LEU A 162 -4.82 3.52 -16.82
C LEU A 162 -4.18 2.44 -17.70
N SER A 163 -3.53 2.86 -18.78
CA SER A 163 -2.55 2.01 -19.47
C SER A 163 -1.36 1.69 -18.56
N GLN A 164 -0.52 0.74 -18.92
CA GLN A 164 0.70 0.43 -18.17
C GLN A 164 1.60 1.68 -18.04
N GLU A 165 1.78 2.43 -19.13
CA GLU A 165 2.57 3.65 -19.10
C GLU A 165 1.95 4.71 -18.18
N GLY A 166 0.63 4.93 -18.28
CA GLY A 166 -0.10 5.83 -17.40
C GLY A 166 0.01 5.45 -15.92
N TRP A 167 -0.06 4.15 -15.62
CA TRP A 167 0.10 3.62 -14.27
C TRP A 167 1.53 3.82 -13.72
N LEU A 168 2.55 3.55 -14.52
CA LEU A 168 3.95 3.81 -14.14
C LEU A 168 4.17 5.31 -13.88
N ARG A 169 3.64 6.17 -14.74
CA ARG A 169 3.71 7.62 -14.56
C ARG A 169 3.00 8.08 -13.31
N PHE A 170 1.82 7.53 -13.02
CA PHE A 170 1.06 7.80 -11.79
C PHE A 170 1.87 7.45 -10.54
N LEU A 171 2.47 6.26 -10.48
CA LEU A 171 3.30 5.83 -9.36
C LEU A 171 4.57 6.68 -9.23
N ALA A 172 5.26 6.96 -10.33
CA ALA A 172 6.46 7.80 -10.33
C ALA A 172 6.15 9.23 -9.85
N PHE A 173 5.04 9.80 -10.29
CA PHE A 173 4.58 11.11 -9.81
C PHE A 173 4.25 11.08 -8.32
N SER A 174 3.64 10.01 -7.85
CA SER A 174 3.28 9.83 -6.44
C SER A 174 4.49 9.76 -5.51
N LEU A 175 5.67 9.36 -5.99
CA LEU A 175 6.93 9.40 -5.21
C LEU A 175 7.35 10.82 -4.84
N LEU A 176 6.96 11.83 -5.64
CA LEU A 176 7.27 13.23 -5.34
C LEU A 176 6.52 13.76 -4.12
N PHE A 177 5.51 13.05 -3.66
CA PHE A 177 4.73 13.38 -2.47
C PHE A 177 5.15 12.60 -1.21
N GLY A 178 6.30 11.92 -1.21
CA GLY A 178 6.89 11.50 0.05
C GLY A 178 7.15 12.74 0.93
N PRO A 179 6.81 12.75 2.19
CA PRO A 179 6.48 11.66 3.10
C PRO A 179 4.97 11.36 3.26
N VAL A 180 4.10 11.88 2.42
CA VAL A 180 2.65 11.64 2.50
C VAL A 180 2.29 10.25 1.95
N THR A 181 2.93 9.87 0.84
CA THR A 181 2.81 8.52 0.24
C THR A 181 3.85 7.57 0.83
N ASP A 182 3.51 6.29 0.92
CA ASP A 182 4.49 5.26 1.24
C ASP A 182 5.40 4.98 0.02
N SER A 183 6.59 5.59 0.02
CA SER A 183 7.57 5.42 -1.05
C SER A 183 8.03 3.97 -1.22
N ARG A 184 8.09 3.22 -0.12
CA ARG A 184 8.46 1.81 -0.15
C ARG A 184 7.35 0.96 -0.75
N TYR A 185 6.10 1.23 -0.39
CA TYR A 185 4.97 0.60 -1.05
C TYR A 185 5.08 0.81 -2.57
N ILE A 186 5.27 2.05 -3.01
CA ILE A 186 5.36 2.36 -4.44
C ILE A 186 6.53 1.60 -5.10
N ALA A 187 7.72 1.60 -4.48
CA ALA A 187 8.87 0.86 -5.01
C ALA A 187 8.58 -0.64 -5.15
N HIS A 188 7.96 -1.25 -4.15
CA HIS A 188 7.57 -2.66 -4.19
C HIS A 188 6.52 -2.93 -5.27
N ARG A 189 5.55 -2.03 -5.46
CA ARG A 189 4.53 -2.19 -6.52
C ARG A 189 5.12 -2.08 -7.91
N LEU A 190 6.11 -1.22 -8.09
CA LEU A 190 6.86 -1.14 -9.36
C LEU A 190 7.60 -2.44 -9.66
N LEU A 191 8.22 -3.07 -8.65
CA LEU A 191 8.88 -4.37 -8.78
C LEU A 191 7.89 -5.50 -9.09
N ASP A 192 6.72 -5.51 -8.45
CA ASP A 192 5.68 -6.53 -8.66
C ASP A 192 4.94 -6.36 -10.00
N GLY A 193 4.99 -5.18 -10.59
CA GLY A 193 4.20 -4.82 -11.77
C GLY A 193 2.70 -4.68 -11.51
N GLU A 194 2.28 -4.59 -10.24
CA GLU A 194 0.89 -4.31 -9.83
C GLU A 194 0.82 -3.76 -8.41
N CYS A 195 -0.20 -2.93 -8.15
CA CYS A 195 -0.56 -2.53 -6.80
C CYS A 195 -1.43 -3.58 -6.12
N ARG A 196 -1.25 -3.74 -4.82
CA ARG A 196 -2.10 -4.57 -3.94
C ARG A 196 -2.37 -3.80 -2.67
N LEU A 197 -3.65 -3.62 -2.33
CA LEU A 197 -4.08 -2.97 -1.10
C LEU A 197 -5.05 -3.86 -0.33
N LYS A 198 -4.97 -3.82 0.99
CA LYS A 198 -5.81 -4.61 1.87
C LYS A 198 -7.25 -4.12 1.85
N ILE A 199 -8.19 -5.06 1.70
CA ILE A 199 -9.63 -4.85 1.88
C ILE A 199 -10.08 -5.42 3.23
N VAL A 200 -9.52 -6.58 3.61
CA VAL A 200 -9.80 -7.23 4.89
C VAL A 200 -8.47 -7.60 5.53
N ASP A 201 -8.24 -7.12 6.76
CA ASP A 201 -7.12 -7.57 7.58
C ASP A 201 -7.63 -8.58 8.62
N PRO A 202 -7.07 -9.79 8.67
CA PRO A 202 -7.55 -10.82 9.58
C PRO A 202 -7.17 -10.59 11.03
N THR A 203 -6.28 -9.65 11.32
CA THR A 203 -5.68 -9.50 12.66
C THR A 203 -6.42 -8.53 13.56
N ASP A 204 -7.01 -7.48 13.01
CA ASP A 204 -7.66 -6.42 13.77
C ASP A 204 -9.16 -6.29 13.48
N GLY A 205 -9.66 -7.10 12.54
CA GLY A 205 -11.07 -7.04 12.11
C GLY A 205 -11.46 -5.69 11.51
N PHE A 206 -10.46 -4.85 11.19
CA PHE A 206 -10.70 -3.52 10.67
C PHE A 206 -11.30 -3.63 9.26
N VAL A 207 -12.43 -2.97 9.07
CA VAL A 207 -13.06 -2.81 7.76
C VAL A 207 -12.79 -1.38 7.28
N PRO A 208 -12.17 -1.20 6.11
CA PRO A 208 -11.94 0.13 5.55
C PRO A 208 -13.24 0.93 5.43
N VAL A 209 -13.21 2.19 5.83
CA VAL A 209 -14.36 3.09 5.80
C VAL A 209 -14.13 4.15 4.73
N ILE A 210 -15.13 4.37 3.87
CA ILE A 210 -15.07 5.42 2.87
C ILE A 210 -14.99 6.78 3.58
N GLU A 211 -13.94 7.53 3.30
CA GLU A 211 -13.72 8.88 3.81
C GLU A 211 -14.20 9.92 2.81
N ASP A 212 -13.89 9.73 1.53
CA ASP A 212 -14.26 10.67 0.47
C ASP A 212 -14.41 9.94 -0.87
N THR A 213 -15.25 10.48 -1.73
CA THR A 213 -15.44 10.00 -3.10
C THR A 213 -15.13 11.14 -4.06
N PHE A 214 -14.23 10.91 -5.00
CA PHE A 214 -13.80 11.89 -5.98
C PHE A 214 -14.47 11.60 -7.32
N SER A 215 -15.07 12.62 -7.93
CA SER A 215 -15.54 12.59 -9.31
C SER A 215 -15.08 13.83 -10.05
N ASN A 216 -14.83 13.69 -11.33
CA ASN A 216 -14.38 14.80 -12.19
C ASN A 216 -15.52 15.80 -12.49
N ASP A 217 -16.78 15.46 -12.13
CA ASP A 217 -17.96 16.28 -12.41
C ASP A 217 -18.11 17.50 -11.47
N ALA A 218 -17.12 17.72 -10.58
CA ALA A 218 -17.14 18.78 -9.56
C ALA A 218 -16.09 19.90 -9.80
N ALA A 219 -15.69 20.12 -11.06
CA ALA A 219 -14.79 21.21 -11.44
C ALA A 219 -15.51 22.27 -12.31
#